data_8f4123c135698ca15835eb42a2072c5c
#
_entry.id   8f4123c135698ca15835eb42a2072c5c
#
_cell.length_a   1.000
_cell.length_b   1.000
_cell.length_c   1.000
_cell.angle_alpha   90.00
_cell.angle_beta   90.00
_cell.angle_gamma   90.00
#
_symmetry.space_group_name_H-M   'P 1'
#
loop_
_entity.id
_entity.type
_entity.pdbx_description
1 polymer ?
#
loop_
_entity_poly.entity_id
_entity_poly.type
_entity_poly.pdbx_seq_one_letter_code
_entity_poly.pdbx_strand_id
1 'polypeptide(L)'
;MKRLLIYIIGFVLTTAVASAQDYETAYRALQQQFEERSANTPALIKTYLDQYPYTPYSDEIHLMEGVLHAEKEKYKQAIKAFSKINAKNLSRATQPMLHFYWGYALLKQENYEKALSYLLRVKQKESLYTPHARYYAGYCYYCTKDFQNALTEFLSVQHLAGYQQIVPYYLIQIDYAQGHYEKVYERANQLLDTFPDNQH
;
A
#
# COMPACT_ATOMS: atom_id res chain seq x y z
N MET A 1 -3.52 -22.75 52.33
CA MET A 1 -3.66 -21.58 51.43
C MET A 1 -2.52 -21.45 50.40
N LYS A 2 -1.22 -21.50 50.77
CA LYS A 2 -0.11 -21.37 49.78
C LYS A 2 -0.11 -22.41 48.64
N ARG A 3 -0.46 -23.68 48.90
CA ARG A 3 -0.48 -24.72 47.87
C ARG A 3 -1.63 -24.52 46.85
N LEU A 4 -2.79 -24.03 47.28
CA LEU A 4 -3.93 -23.74 46.39
C LEU A 4 -3.61 -22.57 45.43
N LEU A 5 -2.89 -21.55 45.95
CA LEU A 5 -2.48 -20.40 45.13
C LEU A 5 -1.48 -20.79 44.03
N ILE A 6 -0.56 -21.73 44.31
CA ILE A 6 0.40 -22.23 43.30
C ILE A 6 -0.32 -23.00 42.19
N TYR A 7 -1.34 -23.79 42.47
CA TYR A 7 -2.12 -24.52 41.47
C TYR A 7 -2.96 -23.59 40.60
N ILE A 8 -3.53 -22.52 41.18
CA ILE A 8 -4.30 -21.53 40.43
C ILE A 8 -3.38 -20.73 39.49
N ILE A 9 -2.20 -20.30 39.97
CA ILE A 9 -1.23 -19.59 39.12
C ILE A 9 -0.67 -20.50 38.02
N GLY A 10 -0.36 -21.77 38.35
CA GLY A 10 0.07 -22.75 37.33
C GLY A 10 -0.98 -23.01 36.26
N PHE A 11 -2.25 -23.16 36.63
CA PHE A 11 -3.32 -23.39 35.71
C PHE A 11 -3.60 -22.18 34.80
N VAL A 12 -3.56 -20.96 35.36
CA VAL A 12 -3.72 -19.71 34.56
C VAL A 12 -2.56 -19.53 33.60
N LEU A 13 -1.33 -19.84 34.00
CA LEU A 13 -0.16 -19.77 33.11
C LEU A 13 -0.22 -20.79 31.97
N THR A 14 -0.64 -22.03 32.25
CA THR A 14 -0.76 -23.05 31.19
C THR A 14 -1.86 -22.75 30.18
N THR A 15 -2.99 -22.21 30.61
CA THR A 15 -4.09 -21.81 29.71
C THR A 15 -3.71 -20.57 28.87
N ALA A 16 -2.99 -19.61 29.47
CA ALA A 16 -2.50 -18.43 28.74
C ALA A 16 -1.46 -18.80 27.67
N VAL A 17 -0.57 -19.74 27.95
CA VAL A 17 0.42 -20.22 26.97
C VAL A 17 -0.25 -21.01 25.86
N ALA A 18 -1.22 -21.88 26.15
CA ALA A 18 -1.97 -22.61 25.14
C ALA A 18 -2.74 -21.65 24.20
N SER A 19 -3.44 -20.65 24.75
CA SER A 19 -4.15 -19.64 23.95
C SER A 19 -3.21 -18.78 23.10
N ALA A 20 -2.02 -18.46 23.61
CA ALA A 20 -1.00 -17.72 22.87
C ALA A 20 -0.48 -18.51 21.66
N GLN A 21 -0.29 -19.81 21.79
CA GLN A 21 0.14 -20.69 20.72
C GLN A 21 -0.93 -20.85 19.65
N ASP A 22 -2.22 -20.84 20.02
CA ASP A 22 -3.36 -21.00 19.12
C ASP A 22 -3.50 -19.78 18.19
N TYR A 23 -3.47 -18.54 18.70
CA TYR A 23 -3.61 -17.35 17.85
C TYR A 23 -2.39 -17.12 16.94
N GLU A 24 -1.18 -17.49 17.40
CA GLU A 24 0.01 -17.37 16.56
C GLU A 24 -0.03 -18.36 15.40
N THR A 25 -0.40 -19.61 15.64
CA THR A 25 -0.54 -20.64 14.60
C THR A 25 -1.61 -20.23 13.58
N ALA A 26 -2.76 -19.76 14.07
CA ALA A 26 -3.82 -19.27 13.20
C ALA A 26 -3.40 -18.04 12.37
N TYR A 27 -2.63 -17.11 12.98
CA TYR A 27 -2.07 -15.96 12.27
C TYR A 27 -1.12 -16.38 11.14
N ARG A 28 -0.19 -17.30 11.39
CA ARG A 28 0.74 -17.81 10.37
C ARG A 28 0.03 -18.47 9.21
N ALA A 29 -1.00 -19.28 9.49
CA ALA A 29 -1.83 -19.87 8.45
C ALA A 29 -2.57 -18.80 7.63
N LEU A 30 -3.10 -17.77 8.30
CA LEU A 30 -3.74 -16.64 7.64
C LEU A 30 -2.76 -15.85 6.77
N GLN A 31 -1.55 -15.61 7.27
CA GLN A 31 -0.48 -14.93 6.51
C GLN A 31 -0.15 -15.68 5.23
N GLN A 32 0.02 -17.00 5.30
CA GLN A 32 0.27 -17.84 4.13
C GLN A 32 -0.87 -17.71 3.11
N GLN A 33 -2.13 -17.81 3.54
CA GLN A 33 -3.29 -17.66 2.66
C GLN A 33 -3.38 -16.26 2.02
N PHE A 34 -2.95 -15.24 2.74
CA PHE A 34 -2.85 -13.88 2.21
C PHE A 34 -1.75 -13.78 1.13
N GLU A 35 -0.57 -14.34 1.36
CA GLU A 35 0.55 -14.35 0.40
C GLU A 35 0.19 -15.11 -0.88
N GLU A 36 -0.52 -16.22 -0.75
CA GLU A 36 -1.06 -17.02 -1.87
C GLU A 36 -2.24 -16.36 -2.59
N ARG A 37 -2.78 -15.23 -2.08
CA ARG A 37 -4.00 -14.58 -2.61
C ARG A 37 -5.21 -15.52 -2.66
N SER A 38 -5.31 -16.43 -1.72
CA SER A 38 -6.43 -17.37 -1.62
C SER A 38 -7.78 -16.64 -1.56
N ALA A 39 -8.75 -17.13 -2.32
CA ALA A 39 -10.10 -16.56 -2.35
C ALA A 39 -10.80 -16.58 -0.97
N ASN A 40 -10.38 -17.49 -0.09
CA ASN A 40 -10.95 -17.66 1.24
C ASN A 40 -10.35 -16.71 2.30
N THR A 41 -9.27 -16.01 2.00
CA THR A 41 -8.56 -15.12 2.95
C THR A 41 -9.49 -14.10 3.63
N PRO A 42 -10.44 -13.43 2.94
CA PRO A 42 -11.34 -12.48 3.62
C PRO A 42 -12.24 -13.13 4.69
N ALA A 43 -12.69 -14.35 4.46
CA ALA A 43 -13.49 -15.09 5.45
C ALA A 43 -12.63 -15.50 6.65
N LEU A 44 -11.39 -15.93 6.41
CA LEU A 44 -10.41 -16.28 7.46
C LEU A 44 -10.04 -15.08 8.31
N ILE A 45 -9.84 -13.90 7.72
CA ILE A 45 -9.61 -12.64 8.45
C ILE A 45 -10.74 -12.39 9.43
N LYS A 46 -11.98 -12.46 8.96
CA LYS A 46 -13.16 -12.25 9.82
C LYS A 46 -13.19 -13.26 10.97
N THR A 47 -13.06 -14.55 10.66
CA THR A 47 -13.06 -15.63 11.67
C THR A 47 -11.96 -15.42 12.70
N TYR A 48 -10.76 -15.03 12.27
CA TYR A 48 -9.62 -14.78 13.16
C TYR A 48 -9.91 -13.62 14.12
N LEU A 49 -10.40 -12.48 13.62
CA LEU A 49 -10.70 -11.30 14.44
C LEU A 49 -11.86 -11.55 15.41
N ASP A 50 -12.84 -12.35 15.02
CA ASP A 50 -13.96 -12.76 15.89
C ASP A 50 -13.46 -13.69 17.02
N GLN A 51 -12.52 -14.59 16.70
CA GLN A 51 -11.98 -15.57 17.66
C GLN A 51 -10.91 -14.97 18.59
N TYR A 52 -10.09 -14.04 18.09
CA TYR A 52 -8.96 -13.45 18.79
C TYR A 52 -9.01 -11.91 18.82
N PRO A 53 -10.01 -11.29 19.46
CA PRO A 53 -10.24 -9.84 19.40
C PRO A 53 -9.10 -9.00 20.02
N TYR A 54 -8.28 -9.61 20.87
CA TYR A 54 -7.15 -8.95 21.58
C TYR A 54 -5.78 -9.47 21.10
N THR A 55 -5.70 -9.93 19.86
CA THR A 55 -4.44 -10.42 19.28
C THR A 55 -3.39 -9.32 19.11
N PRO A 56 -2.10 -9.60 19.33
CA PRO A 56 -1.03 -8.66 19.00
C PRO A 56 -0.88 -8.42 17.47
N TYR A 57 -1.47 -9.28 16.63
CA TYR A 57 -1.40 -9.21 15.17
C TYR A 57 -2.54 -8.40 14.53
N SER A 58 -3.34 -7.70 15.33
CA SER A 58 -4.51 -6.95 14.86
C SER A 58 -4.16 -5.96 13.74
N ASP A 59 -3.04 -5.23 13.87
CA ASP A 59 -2.62 -4.23 12.89
C ASP A 59 -2.20 -4.87 11.56
N GLU A 60 -1.46 -5.99 11.60
CA GLU A 60 -1.08 -6.76 10.41
C GLU A 60 -2.30 -7.34 9.71
N ILE A 61 -3.29 -7.80 10.46
CA ILE A 61 -4.50 -8.38 9.89
C ILE A 61 -5.37 -7.30 9.24
N HIS A 62 -5.50 -6.14 9.87
CA HIS A 62 -6.17 -5.00 9.23
C HIS A 62 -5.41 -4.49 8.00
N LEU A 63 -4.08 -4.62 7.97
CA LEU A 63 -3.30 -4.34 6.77
C LEU A 63 -3.67 -5.33 5.65
N MET A 64 -3.70 -6.63 5.92
CA MET A 64 -4.13 -7.64 4.95
C MET A 64 -5.55 -7.37 4.44
N GLU A 65 -6.50 -7.07 5.33
CA GLU A 65 -7.88 -6.70 5.01
C GLU A 65 -7.92 -5.51 4.04
N GLY A 66 -7.18 -4.45 4.36
CA GLY A 66 -7.12 -3.23 3.56
C GLY A 66 -6.51 -3.46 2.19
N VAL A 67 -5.42 -4.23 2.09
CA VAL A 67 -4.78 -4.59 0.82
C VAL A 67 -5.75 -5.37 -0.07
N LEU A 68 -6.40 -6.41 0.45
CA LEU A 68 -7.37 -7.20 -0.32
C LEU A 68 -8.58 -6.36 -0.79
N HIS A 69 -9.01 -5.39 0.02
CA HIS A 69 -10.04 -4.45 -0.41
C HIS A 69 -9.54 -3.53 -1.53
N ALA A 70 -8.32 -3.01 -1.44
CA ALA A 70 -7.74 -2.14 -2.46
C ALA A 70 -7.52 -2.87 -3.79
N GLU A 71 -7.04 -4.12 -3.76
CA GLU A 71 -6.86 -4.98 -4.94
C GLU A 71 -8.20 -5.31 -5.64
N LYS A 72 -9.31 -5.33 -4.88
CA LYS A 72 -10.68 -5.51 -5.40
C LYS A 72 -11.39 -4.18 -5.69
N GLU A 73 -10.65 -3.09 -5.77
CA GLU A 73 -11.15 -1.71 -6.04
C GLU A 73 -12.18 -1.19 -5.01
N LYS A 74 -12.25 -1.83 -3.84
CA LYS A 74 -13.12 -1.42 -2.73
C LYS A 74 -12.41 -0.39 -1.85
N TYR A 75 -12.06 0.76 -2.44
CA TYR A 75 -11.16 1.75 -1.83
C TYR A 75 -11.70 2.34 -0.52
N LYS A 76 -13.01 2.56 -0.39
CA LYS A 76 -13.61 3.04 0.88
C LYS A 76 -13.43 2.03 2.02
N GLN A 77 -13.60 0.73 1.72
CA GLN A 77 -13.38 -0.35 2.68
C GLN A 77 -11.90 -0.48 3.04
N ALA A 78 -11.01 -0.36 2.05
CA ALA A 78 -9.57 -0.36 2.27
C ALA A 78 -9.15 0.77 3.23
N ILE A 79 -9.60 2.01 2.98
CA ILE A 79 -9.32 3.17 3.84
C ILE A 79 -9.84 2.92 5.26
N LYS A 80 -11.05 2.34 5.41
CA LYS A 80 -11.62 2.00 6.72
C LYS A 80 -10.78 0.96 7.46
N ALA A 81 -10.26 -0.06 6.76
CA ALA A 81 -9.36 -1.05 7.37
C ALA A 81 -8.04 -0.40 7.81
N PHE A 82 -7.40 0.37 6.93
CA PHE A 82 -6.14 1.06 7.25
C PHE A 82 -6.27 2.06 8.40
N SER A 83 -7.42 2.72 8.55
CA SER A 83 -7.64 3.68 9.64
C SER A 83 -7.66 3.08 11.05
N LYS A 84 -7.77 1.76 11.17
CA LYS A 84 -7.69 1.03 12.43
C LYS A 84 -6.25 0.76 12.87
N ILE A 85 -5.27 0.93 11.98
CA ILE A 85 -3.89 0.50 12.16
C ILE A 85 -3.09 1.55 12.92
N ASN A 86 -2.40 1.13 13.96
CA ASN A 86 -1.31 1.88 14.53
C ASN A 86 0.01 1.50 13.84
N ALA A 87 0.47 2.34 12.91
CA ALA A 87 1.66 2.07 12.12
C ALA A 87 2.95 1.79 12.93
N LYS A 88 3.00 2.21 14.21
CA LYS A 88 4.15 1.93 15.11
C LYS A 88 4.25 0.46 15.48
N ASN A 89 3.14 -0.27 15.45
CA ASN A 89 3.09 -1.70 15.77
C ASN A 89 3.53 -2.55 14.57
N LEU A 90 3.47 -2.01 13.36
CA LEU A 90 3.94 -2.72 12.17
C LEU A 90 5.47 -2.72 12.08
N SER A 91 6.01 -3.80 11.55
CA SER A 91 7.44 -3.91 11.26
C SER A 91 7.88 -2.83 10.27
N ARG A 92 9.18 -2.46 10.32
CA ARG A 92 9.75 -1.51 9.37
C ARG A 92 9.69 -2.01 7.91
N ALA A 93 9.64 -3.32 7.71
CA ALA A 93 9.51 -3.93 6.40
C ALA A 93 8.08 -3.84 5.85
N THR A 94 7.07 -3.83 6.73
CA THR A 94 5.65 -3.83 6.36
C THR A 94 5.07 -2.41 6.18
N GLN A 95 5.65 -1.40 6.84
CA GLN A 95 5.19 -0.01 6.75
C GLN A 95 5.11 0.54 5.32
N PRO A 96 6.05 0.27 4.38
CA PRO A 96 5.91 0.72 3.00
C PRO A 96 4.67 0.17 2.31
N MET A 97 4.28 -1.08 2.57
CA MET A 97 3.02 -1.66 2.06
C MET A 97 1.80 -0.88 2.54
N LEU A 98 1.72 -0.60 3.86
CA LEU A 98 0.63 0.21 4.42
C LEU A 98 0.53 1.57 3.74
N HIS A 99 1.65 2.29 3.69
CA HIS A 99 1.67 3.65 3.14
C HIS A 99 1.34 3.67 1.65
N PHE A 100 1.83 2.70 0.90
CA PHE A 100 1.53 2.59 -0.52
C PHE A 100 0.03 2.34 -0.76
N TYR A 101 -0.54 1.26 -0.20
CA TYR A 101 -1.94 0.90 -0.44
C TYR A 101 -2.93 1.92 0.12
N TRP A 102 -2.61 2.56 1.25
CA TRP A 102 -3.45 3.63 1.79
C TRP A 102 -3.41 4.87 0.90
N GLY A 103 -2.23 5.30 0.49
CA GLY A 103 -2.06 6.40 -0.46
C GLY A 103 -2.77 6.13 -1.78
N TYR A 104 -2.61 4.92 -2.33
CA TYR A 104 -3.29 4.50 -3.55
C TYR A 104 -4.83 4.51 -3.42
N ALA A 105 -5.36 3.96 -2.33
CA ALA A 105 -6.81 3.98 -2.10
C ALA A 105 -7.38 5.41 -1.96
N LEU A 106 -6.63 6.31 -1.32
CA LEU A 106 -7.00 7.74 -1.22
C LEU A 106 -6.95 8.45 -2.58
N LEU A 107 -5.93 8.17 -3.40
CA LEU A 107 -5.81 8.68 -4.76
C LEU A 107 -7.02 8.25 -5.61
N LYS A 108 -7.42 6.98 -5.53
CA LYS A 108 -8.60 6.46 -6.23
C LYS A 108 -9.93 7.05 -5.74
N GLN A 109 -9.94 7.72 -4.60
CA GLN A 109 -11.03 8.54 -4.09
C GLN A 109 -10.80 10.05 -4.35
N GLU A 110 -9.86 10.39 -5.23
CA GLU A 110 -9.49 11.76 -5.64
C GLU A 110 -9.03 12.66 -4.47
N ASN A 111 -8.65 12.05 -3.35
CA ASN A 111 -8.12 12.78 -2.21
C ASN A 111 -6.59 12.92 -2.34
N TYR A 112 -6.16 13.73 -3.29
CA TYR A 112 -4.77 13.84 -3.72
C TYR A 112 -3.84 14.31 -2.61
N GLU A 113 -4.24 15.28 -1.79
CA GLU A 113 -3.41 15.80 -0.69
C GLU A 113 -3.12 14.72 0.36
N LYS A 114 -4.16 13.99 0.80
CA LYS A 114 -3.96 12.89 1.74
C LYS A 114 -3.20 11.74 1.10
N ALA A 115 -3.46 11.42 -0.17
CA ALA A 115 -2.71 10.40 -0.89
C ALA A 115 -1.20 10.72 -0.90
N LEU A 116 -0.83 11.95 -1.22
CA LEU A 116 0.57 12.42 -1.16
C LEU A 116 1.19 12.22 0.20
N SER A 117 0.46 12.54 1.29
CA SER A 117 0.99 12.38 2.66
C SER A 117 1.42 10.95 2.99
N TYR A 118 0.81 9.94 2.37
CA TYR A 118 1.18 8.53 2.53
C TYR A 118 2.22 8.08 1.49
N LEU A 119 2.03 8.41 0.21
CA LEU A 119 2.95 8.01 -0.87
C LEU A 119 4.37 8.54 -0.65
N LEU A 120 4.51 9.77 -0.14
CA LEU A 120 5.81 10.37 0.17
C LEU A 120 6.55 9.65 1.31
N ARG A 121 5.83 8.99 2.23
CA ARG A 121 6.46 8.18 3.29
C ARG A 121 7.09 6.90 2.74
N VAL A 122 6.54 6.32 1.67
CA VAL A 122 7.12 5.14 1.01
C VAL A 122 8.51 5.46 0.48
N LYS A 123 8.70 6.67 -0.07
CA LYS A 123 9.96 7.12 -0.70
C LYS A 123 11.13 7.29 0.26
N GLN A 124 10.88 7.35 1.56
CA GLN A 124 11.94 7.51 2.57
C GLN A 124 12.82 6.27 2.71
N LYS A 125 12.38 5.13 2.20
CA LYS A 125 13.13 3.86 2.16
C LYS A 125 12.90 3.16 0.85
N GLU A 126 13.97 2.65 0.25
CA GLU A 126 13.86 1.79 -0.92
C GLU A 126 13.06 0.53 -0.59
N SER A 127 12.04 0.28 -1.40
CA SER A 127 11.18 -0.88 -1.32
C SER A 127 10.62 -1.20 -2.71
N LEU A 128 10.05 -2.38 -2.89
CA LEU A 128 9.37 -2.73 -4.14
C LEU A 128 8.18 -1.79 -4.46
N TYR A 129 7.67 -1.05 -3.48
CA TYR A 129 6.60 -0.06 -3.67
C TYR A 129 7.12 1.33 -4.08
N THR A 130 8.43 1.60 -3.97
CA THR A 130 9.01 2.92 -4.21
C THR A 130 8.75 3.45 -5.63
N PRO A 131 8.95 2.68 -6.72
CA PRO A 131 8.64 3.15 -8.07
C PRO A 131 7.16 3.49 -8.25
N HIS A 132 6.28 2.64 -7.73
CA HIS A 132 4.83 2.86 -7.80
C HIS A 132 4.40 4.09 -7.01
N ALA A 133 4.96 4.30 -5.82
CA ALA A 133 4.68 5.46 -4.99
C ALA A 133 5.14 6.76 -5.65
N ARG A 134 6.29 6.77 -6.34
CA ARG A 134 6.75 7.91 -7.12
C ARG A 134 5.81 8.23 -8.27
N TYR A 135 5.44 7.23 -9.06
CA TYR A 135 4.50 7.40 -10.16
C TYR A 135 3.16 8.00 -9.69
N TYR A 136 2.56 7.42 -8.64
CA TYR A 136 1.29 7.92 -8.13
C TYR A 136 1.40 9.27 -7.39
N ALA A 137 2.55 9.58 -6.77
CA ALA A 137 2.80 10.92 -6.25
C ALA A 137 2.90 11.95 -7.40
N GLY A 138 3.61 11.61 -8.49
CA GLY A 138 3.64 12.41 -9.72
C GLY A 138 2.25 12.67 -10.28
N TYR A 139 1.40 11.64 -10.30
CA TYR A 139 0.02 11.78 -10.75
C TYR A 139 -0.82 12.67 -9.82
N CYS A 140 -0.68 12.55 -8.50
CA CYS A 140 -1.34 13.45 -7.55
C CYS A 140 -0.91 14.91 -7.75
N TYR A 141 0.38 15.17 -7.90
CA TYR A 141 0.91 16.49 -8.20
C TYR A 141 0.41 17.04 -9.54
N TYR A 142 0.33 16.18 -10.57
CA TYR A 142 -0.23 16.55 -11.87
C TYR A 142 -1.70 16.98 -11.74
N CYS A 143 -2.53 16.21 -11.03
CA CYS A 143 -3.95 16.53 -10.81
C CYS A 143 -4.14 17.83 -10.01
N THR A 144 -3.24 18.15 -9.09
CA THR A 144 -3.25 19.41 -8.32
C THR A 144 -2.52 20.55 -9.02
N LYS A 145 -2.02 20.35 -10.26
CA LYS A 145 -1.28 21.32 -11.08
C LYS A 145 0.07 21.78 -10.48
N ASP A 146 0.60 21.01 -9.54
CA ASP A 146 1.98 21.18 -9.06
C ASP A 146 2.95 20.51 -10.05
N PHE A 147 3.10 21.13 -11.22
CA PHE A 147 3.84 20.54 -12.33
C PHE A 147 5.33 20.36 -12.02
N GLN A 148 5.91 21.19 -11.18
CA GLN A 148 7.33 21.06 -10.82
C GLN A 148 7.59 19.76 -10.04
N ASN A 149 6.77 19.47 -9.04
CA ASN A 149 6.88 18.24 -8.28
C ASN A 149 6.44 17.02 -9.11
N ALA A 150 5.41 17.17 -9.96
CA ALA A 150 4.99 16.13 -10.89
C ALA A 150 6.13 15.70 -11.82
N LEU A 151 6.83 16.66 -12.45
CA LEU A 151 8.01 16.39 -13.29
C LEU A 151 9.09 15.64 -12.54
N THR A 152 9.43 16.08 -11.33
CA THR A 152 10.45 15.43 -10.49
C THR A 152 10.14 13.95 -10.25
N GLU A 153 8.90 13.64 -9.90
CA GLU A 153 8.50 12.27 -9.62
C GLU A 153 8.42 11.41 -10.90
N PHE A 154 7.85 11.93 -11.98
CA PHE A 154 7.76 11.20 -13.25
C PHE A 154 9.12 10.93 -13.87
N LEU A 155 10.02 11.92 -13.90
CA LEU A 155 11.39 11.75 -14.41
C LEU A 155 12.16 10.68 -13.64
N SER A 156 11.91 10.53 -12.35
CA SER A 156 12.58 9.53 -11.51
C SER A 156 12.22 8.08 -11.87
N VAL A 157 11.09 7.85 -12.56
CA VAL A 157 10.61 6.51 -12.89
C VAL A 157 10.46 6.25 -14.39
N GLN A 158 10.59 7.27 -15.25
CA GLN A 158 10.33 7.16 -16.70
C GLN A 158 11.14 6.07 -17.42
N HIS A 159 12.33 5.74 -16.89
CA HIS A 159 13.24 4.73 -17.45
C HIS A 159 12.96 3.31 -16.96
N LEU A 160 12.09 3.15 -15.96
CA LEU A 160 11.79 1.85 -15.38
C LEU A 160 10.76 1.09 -16.21
N ALA A 161 10.90 -0.22 -16.30
CA ALA A 161 9.94 -1.08 -16.97
C ALA A 161 8.51 -0.86 -16.45
N GLY A 162 7.53 -0.78 -17.35
CA GLY A 162 6.13 -0.49 -17.04
C GLY A 162 5.78 1.01 -16.98
N TYR A 163 6.77 1.93 -16.92
CA TYR A 163 6.52 3.38 -16.91
C TYR A 163 6.95 4.07 -18.22
N GLN A 164 7.80 3.43 -19.00
CA GLN A 164 8.37 3.97 -20.24
C GLN A 164 7.33 4.37 -21.28
N GLN A 165 6.18 3.73 -21.28
CA GLN A 165 5.07 4.05 -22.21
C GLN A 165 4.11 5.09 -21.64
N ILE A 166 3.85 5.08 -20.34
CA ILE A 166 2.81 5.93 -19.74
C ILE A 166 3.34 7.28 -19.25
N VAL A 167 4.53 7.31 -18.67
CA VAL A 167 5.08 8.55 -18.09
C VAL A 167 5.33 9.63 -19.14
N PRO A 168 5.85 9.34 -20.34
CA PRO A 168 6.05 10.37 -21.35
C PRO A 168 4.79 11.16 -21.73
N TYR A 169 3.60 10.53 -21.69
CA TYR A 169 2.34 11.25 -21.94
C TYR A 169 2.09 12.35 -20.89
N TYR A 170 2.36 12.07 -19.62
CA TYR A 170 2.22 13.09 -18.56
C TYR A 170 3.25 14.19 -18.72
N LEU A 171 4.50 13.85 -19.07
CA LEU A 171 5.56 14.85 -19.31
C LEU A 171 5.20 15.77 -20.46
N ILE A 172 4.67 15.24 -21.58
CA ILE A 172 4.19 16.00 -22.73
C ILE A 172 3.04 16.93 -22.33
N GLN A 173 2.07 16.44 -21.56
CA GLN A 173 0.93 17.24 -21.10
C GLN A 173 1.36 18.36 -20.16
N ILE A 174 2.33 18.12 -19.30
CA ILE A 174 2.89 19.13 -18.41
C ILE A 174 3.63 20.20 -19.22
N ASP A 175 4.51 19.80 -20.17
CA ASP A 175 5.22 20.75 -21.02
C ASP A 175 4.23 21.59 -21.86
N TYR A 176 3.17 20.98 -22.38
CA TYR A 176 2.11 21.70 -23.08
C TYR A 176 1.39 22.72 -22.19
N ALA A 177 1.01 22.31 -20.98
CA ALA A 177 0.34 23.18 -20.00
C ALA A 177 1.21 24.37 -19.55
N GLN A 178 2.53 24.23 -19.65
CA GLN A 178 3.51 25.29 -19.34
C GLN A 178 3.94 26.11 -20.56
N GLY A 179 3.43 25.80 -21.76
CA GLY A 179 3.78 26.50 -23.00
C GLY A 179 5.16 26.14 -23.57
N HIS A 180 5.75 25.03 -23.13
CA HIS A 180 7.04 24.54 -23.61
C HIS A 180 6.90 23.73 -24.90
N TYR A 181 6.37 24.31 -25.98
CA TYR A 181 5.99 23.61 -27.19
C TYR A 181 7.13 22.88 -27.92
N GLU A 182 8.36 23.39 -27.83
CA GLU A 182 9.55 22.70 -28.35
C GLU A 182 9.77 21.36 -27.67
N LYS A 183 9.69 21.33 -26.33
CA LYS A 183 9.81 20.09 -25.57
C LYS A 183 8.66 19.11 -25.84
N VAL A 184 7.45 19.63 -26.07
CA VAL A 184 6.31 18.80 -26.48
C VAL A 184 6.65 18.05 -27.76
N TYR A 185 7.17 18.78 -28.78
CA TYR A 185 7.54 18.19 -30.06
C TYR A 185 8.67 17.16 -29.93
N GLU A 186 9.73 17.50 -29.18
CA GLU A 186 10.86 16.59 -28.93
C GLU A 186 10.42 15.29 -28.25
N ARG A 187 9.65 15.40 -27.15
CA ARG A 187 9.19 14.23 -26.40
C ARG A 187 8.19 13.36 -27.19
N ALA A 188 7.31 14.01 -27.96
CA ALA A 188 6.36 13.30 -28.79
C ALA A 188 7.06 12.48 -29.89
N ASN A 189 8.05 13.05 -30.57
CA ASN A 189 8.85 12.33 -31.56
C ASN A 189 9.63 11.18 -30.92
N GLN A 190 10.30 11.42 -29.80
CA GLN A 190 11.02 10.37 -29.07
C GLN A 190 10.12 9.22 -28.65
N LEU A 191 8.88 9.51 -28.21
CA LEU A 191 7.91 8.49 -27.83
C LEU A 191 7.47 7.65 -29.04
N LEU A 192 7.19 8.30 -30.19
CA LEU A 192 6.81 7.63 -31.44
C LEU A 192 7.95 6.77 -31.99
N ASP A 193 9.19 7.28 -31.94
CA ASP A 193 10.37 6.52 -32.40
C ASP A 193 10.62 5.28 -31.52
N THR A 194 10.38 5.40 -30.21
CA THR A 194 10.59 4.30 -29.27
C THR A 194 9.45 3.28 -29.29
N PHE A 195 8.21 3.73 -29.53
CA PHE A 195 6.99 2.92 -29.50
C PHE A 195 6.11 3.23 -30.72
N PRO A 196 6.51 2.80 -31.94
CA PRO A 196 5.80 3.15 -33.18
C PRO A 196 4.35 2.65 -33.25
N ASP A 197 4.01 1.61 -32.50
CA ASP A 197 2.66 1.05 -32.46
C ASP A 197 1.69 1.86 -31.55
N ASN A 198 2.16 2.87 -30.85
CA ASN A 198 1.36 3.75 -29.98
C ASN A 198 0.65 4.90 -30.76
N GLN A 199 0.17 4.63 -31.96
CA GLN A 199 -0.54 5.62 -32.81
C GLN A 199 -2.01 5.80 -32.38
N HIS A 200 -2.29 6.09 -31.11
CA HIS A 200 -3.67 6.37 -30.65
C HIS A 200 -3.75 7.71 -29.95
#